data_ce1a21f7fe0923d9adc0b2a675dcbd52
#
_entry.id   ce1a21f7fe0923d9adc0b2a675dcbd52
#
_cell.length_a   1.000
_cell.length_b   1.000
_cell.length_c   1.000
_cell.angle_alpha   90.00
_cell.angle_beta   90.00
_cell.angle_gamma   90.00
#
_symmetry.space_group_name_H-M   'P 1'
#
loop_
_entity.id
_entity.type
_entity.pdbx_description
1 polymer ?
#
loop_
_entity_poly.entity_id
_entity_poly.type
_entity_poly.pdbx_seq_one_letter_code
_entity_poly.pdbx_strand_id
1 'polypeptide(L)'
;MQDLTFQQMSLKMKRKEEVLGMRYEIKGDTLPVVVCYLEGGEQMITERGSMSWMSPNMKMETTTNGGIGKAFGRMFSGEAMFQNRYTAMGGNGMIAFASSFPGQILARQIVPGQELIVQKTGFLASEAGVSLSVYFQKKLGAGFFGGEGFIMQRLSGNGMAFLEFDGHVVQYDLQPGQQIVVDTGYLAAMEGSCSIEVQTVPGLKNMVFGGE
;
A
#
# COMPACT_ATOMS: atom_id res chain seq x y z
N MET A 1 -28.66 3.36 35.11
CA MET A 1 -27.42 3.42 34.31
C MET A 1 -26.69 2.11 34.59
N GLN A 2 -26.74 1.16 33.66
CA GLN A 2 -26.06 -0.12 33.85
C GLN A 2 -24.60 0.04 33.46
N ASP A 3 -23.69 -0.09 34.42
CA ASP A 3 -22.25 -0.13 34.17
C ASP A 3 -21.92 -1.42 33.39
N LEU A 4 -21.54 -1.24 32.13
CA LEU A 4 -21.02 -2.31 31.29
C LEU A 4 -19.66 -2.74 31.85
N THR A 5 -19.49 -4.01 32.19
CA THR A 5 -18.20 -4.55 32.62
C THR A 5 -17.14 -4.42 31.52
N PHE A 6 -15.86 -4.31 31.90
CA PHE A 6 -14.71 -4.20 30.98
C PHE A 6 -14.69 -5.28 29.89
N GLN A 7 -15.18 -6.49 30.21
CA GLN A 7 -15.36 -7.59 29.23
C GLN A 7 -16.47 -7.30 28.21
N GLN A 8 -17.58 -6.68 28.62
CA GLN A 8 -18.66 -6.30 27.69
C GLN A 8 -18.28 -5.09 26.83
N MET A 9 -17.45 -4.17 27.33
CA MET A 9 -16.85 -3.12 26.52
C MET A 9 -15.85 -3.66 25.51
N SER A 10 -15.00 -4.62 25.89
CA SER A 10 -14.06 -5.29 25.00
C SER A 10 -14.77 -6.09 23.89
N LEU A 11 -15.87 -6.77 24.21
CA LEU A 11 -16.73 -7.47 23.24
C LEU A 11 -17.49 -6.49 22.33
N LYS A 12 -17.93 -5.32 22.84
CA LYS A 12 -18.55 -4.27 22.04
C LYS A 12 -17.54 -3.56 21.14
N MET A 13 -16.30 -3.36 21.58
CA MET A 13 -15.22 -2.82 20.74
C MET A 13 -14.84 -3.84 19.64
N LYS A 14 -14.70 -5.13 19.96
CA LYS A 14 -14.49 -6.18 18.94
C LYS A 14 -15.66 -6.29 17.94
N ARG A 15 -16.91 -6.08 18.36
CA ARG A 15 -18.08 -6.08 17.45
C ARG A 15 -18.19 -4.84 16.57
N LYS A 16 -17.51 -3.75 16.91
CA LYS A 16 -17.53 -2.52 16.09
C LYS A 16 -16.53 -2.55 14.94
N GLU A 17 -15.58 -3.52 14.95
CA GLU A 17 -14.64 -3.77 13.86
C GLU A 17 -15.11 -4.87 12.89
N GLU A 18 -16.28 -5.48 13.09
CA GLU A 18 -17.02 -6.25 12.09
C GLU A 18 -17.74 -5.30 11.10
N VAL A 19 -17.00 -4.39 10.47
CA VAL A 19 -17.43 -3.75 9.24
C VAL A 19 -17.17 -4.76 8.12
N LEU A 20 -18.22 -5.09 7.34
CA LEU A 20 -18.20 -5.90 6.12
C LEU A 20 -16.85 -5.82 5.37
N GLY A 21 -15.94 -6.74 5.62
CA GLY A 21 -14.61 -6.72 5.02
C GLY A 21 -13.73 -7.82 5.58
N MET A 22 -12.59 -8.00 4.96
CA MET A 22 -11.55 -8.93 5.38
C MET A 22 -11.18 -8.76 6.86
N ARG A 23 -11.04 -9.90 7.58
CA ARG A 23 -10.52 -9.90 8.95
C ARG A 23 -8.99 -9.84 8.93
N TYR A 24 -8.42 -8.90 9.65
CA TYR A 24 -6.96 -8.75 9.78
C TYR A 24 -6.56 -8.25 11.18
N GLU A 25 -5.27 -8.39 11.50
CA GLU A 25 -4.64 -7.84 12.70
C GLU A 25 -3.28 -7.24 12.33
N ILE A 26 -3.01 -6.01 12.79
CA ILE A 26 -1.67 -5.40 12.69
C ILE A 26 -0.98 -5.60 14.03
N LYS A 27 0.23 -6.17 14.01
CA LYS A 27 1.03 -6.52 15.19
C LYS A 27 2.42 -5.92 15.09
N GLY A 28 2.98 -5.53 16.24
CA GLY A 28 4.31 -4.92 16.35
C GLY A 28 4.28 -3.41 16.16
N ASP A 29 5.24 -2.73 16.80
CA ASP A 29 5.31 -1.28 16.83
C ASP A 29 6.40 -0.72 15.90
N THR A 30 7.58 -1.35 15.90
CA THR A 30 8.73 -0.85 15.13
C THR A 30 8.79 -1.42 13.72
N LEU A 31 8.67 -2.75 13.60
CA LEU A 31 8.57 -3.49 12.34
C LEU A 31 7.23 -4.22 12.32
N PRO A 32 6.14 -3.55 11.98
CA PRO A 32 4.82 -4.13 12.06
C PRO A 32 4.61 -5.20 10.99
N VAL A 33 3.67 -6.11 11.30
CA VAL A 33 3.19 -7.14 10.39
C VAL A 33 1.67 -7.11 10.36
N VAL A 34 1.09 -7.21 9.19
CA VAL A 34 -0.35 -7.45 9.05
C VAL A 34 -0.58 -8.94 8.84
N VAL A 35 -1.45 -9.52 9.66
CA VAL A 35 -1.93 -10.90 9.54
C VAL A 35 -3.35 -10.85 8.99
N CYS A 36 -3.56 -11.42 7.82
CA CYS A 36 -4.84 -11.48 7.12
C CYS A 36 -5.43 -12.89 7.25
N TYR A 37 -6.72 -12.97 7.58
CA TYR A 37 -7.47 -14.21 7.71
C TYR A 37 -8.46 -14.32 6.56
N LEU A 38 -8.30 -15.34 5.73
CA LEU A 38 -9.04 -15.54 4.49
C LEU A 38 -10.04 -16.68 4.63
N GLU A 39 -11.20 -16.54 4.05
CA GLU A 39 -12.08 -17.67 3.80
C GLU A 39 -11.63 -18.46 2.57
N GLY A 40 -12.18 -19.69 2.40
CA GLY A 40 -11.82 -20.54 1.27
C GLY A 40 -12.14 -19.87 -0.06
N GLY A 41 -11.14 -19.73 -0.93
CA GLY A 41 -11.22 -19.06 -2.23
C GLY A 41 -10.86 -17.58 -2.22
N GLU A 42 -10.77 -16.93 -1.05
CA GLU A 42 -10.32 -15.55 -0.97
C GLU A 42 -8.84 -15.41 -1.31
N GLN A 43 -8.48 -14.21 -1.74
CA GLN A 43 -7.16 -13.96 -2.32
C GLN A 43 -6.55 -12.66 -1.82
N MET A 44 -5.23 -12.72 -1.57
CA MET A 44 -4.37 -11.55 -1.37
C MET A 44 -3.39 -11.38 -2.51
N ILE A 45 -3.10 -10.12 -2.80
CA ILE A 45 -2.11 -9.72 -3.81
C ILE A 45 -1.01 -8.89 -3.12
N THR A 46 0.24 -9.14 -3.51
CA THR A 46 1.38 -8.29 -3.18
C THR A 46 2.31 -8.17 -4.38
N GLU A 47 3.14 -7.13 -4.43
CA GLU A 47 4.10 -6.99 -5.53
C GLU A 47 5.31 -7.89 -5.30
N ARG A 48 6.14 -7.69 -4.34
CA ARG A 48 7.36 -8.50 -4.13
C ARG A 48 7.63 -8.75 -2.65
N GLY A 49 7.98 -10.01 -2.32
CA GLY A 49 8.78 -10.34 -1.15
C GLY A 49 8.24 -10.02 0.24
N SER A 50 7.06 -9.42 0.35
CA SER A 50 6.50 -8.99 1.63
C SER A 50 5.81 -10.11 2.43
N MET A 51 5.50 -11.26 1.80
CA MET A 51 4.94 -12.42 2.51
C MET A 51 5.97 -12.99 3.47
N SER A 52 5.61 -13.07 4.74
CA SER A 52 6.48 -13.52 5.83
C SER A 52 6.17 -14.95 6.27
N TRP A 53 4.89 -15.29 6.43
CA TRP A 53 4.42 -16.66 6.68
C TRP A 53 2.98 -16.83 6.24
N MET A 54 2.55 -18.07 6.04
CA MET A 54 1.19 -18.40 5.65
C MET A 54 0.81 -19.82 6.11
N SER A 55 -0.49 -20.10 6.14
CA SER A 55 -1.01 -21.43 6.37
C SER A 55 -0.62 -22.39 5.24
N PRO A 56 -0.44 -23.70 5.51
CA PRO A 56 -0.04 -24.69 4.49
C PRO A 56 -1.02 -24.81 3.31
N ASN A 57 -2.28 -24.43 3.49
CA ASN A 57 -3.30 -24.46 2.45
C ASN A 57 -3.35 -23.17 1.59
N MET A 58 -2.42 -22.25 1.75
CA MET A 58 -2.30 -21.09 0.86
C MET A 58 -1.50 -21.46 -0.39
N LYS A 59 -2.08 -21.19 -1.57
CA LYS A 59 -1.43 -21.38 -2.88
C LYS A 59 -0.92 -20.05 -3.41
N MET A 60 0.37 -19.98 -3.74
CA MET A 60 0.98 -18.82 -4.39
C MET A 60 1.05 -19.01 -5.90
N GLU A 61 0.69 -17.97 -6.64
CA GLU A 61 0.86 -17.88 -8.10
C GLU A 61 1.44 -16.51 -8.45
N THR A 62 2.52 -16.47 -9.22
CA THR A 62 3.07 -15.21 -9.73
C THR A 62 2.41 -14.89 -11.06
N THR A 63 1.81 -13.71 -11.13
CA THR A 63 1.13 -13.21 -12.33
C THR A 63 1.81 -11.93 -12.84
N THR A 64 1.76 -11.76 -14.16
CA THR A 64 2.17 -10.51 -14.81
C THR A 64 0.94 -9.89 -15.44
N ASN A 65 0.65 -8.62 -15.15
CA ASN A 65 -0.44 -7.92 -15.81
C ASN A 65 -0.17 -7.83 -17.33
N GLY A 66 -0.76 -8.75 -18.11
CA GLY A 66 -0.69 -8.73 -19.58
C GLY A 66 0.07 -9.86 -20.26
N GLY A 67 0.47 -10.93 -19.54
CA GLY A 67 1.14 -12.10 -20.10
C GLY A 67 2.66 -11.94 -20.26
N ILE A 68 3.40 -13.05 -20.20
CA ILE A 68 4.87 -13.11 -20.15
C ILE A 68 5.53 -12.38 -21.34
N GLY A 69 4.98 -12.47 -22.55
CA GLY A 69 5.55 -11.82 -23.74
C GLY A 69 5.45 -10.28 -23.76
N LYS A 70 4.41 -9.71 -23.15
CA LYS A 70 4.26 -8.26 -23.02
C LYS A 70 4.97 -7.70 -21.77
N ALA A 71 5.21 -8.54 -20.75
CA ALA A 71 5.92 -8.18 -19.54
C ALA A 71 7.42 -7.87 -19.82
N PHE A 72 8.06 -8.61 -20.72
CA PHE A 72 9.45 -8.35 -21.10
C PHE A 72 9.65 -6.95 -21.72
N GLY A 73 8.75 -6.50 -22.59
CA GLY A 73 8.81 -5.14 -23.15
C GLY A 73 8.57 -4.03 -22.13
N ARG A 74 7.68 -4.28 -21.16
CA ARG A 74 7.34 -3.32 -20.09
C ARG A 74 8.36 -3.31 -18.95
N MET A 75 9.15 -4.36 -18.79
CA MET A 75 10.22 -4.45 -17.81
C MET A 75 11.30 -3.37 -18.03
N PHE A 76 11.55 -3.00 -19.29
CA PHE A 76 12.46 -1.92 -19.65
C PHE A 76 11.87 -0.51 -19.48
N SER A 77 10.54 -0.38 -19.46
CA SER A 77 9.86 0.89 -19.20
C SER A 77 9.51 1.14 -17.72
N GLY A 78 9.81 0.18 -16.81
CA GLY A 78 9.44 0.27 -15.39
C GLY A 78 7.95 0.01 -15.12
N GLU A 79 7.18 -0.39 -16.14
CA GLU A 79 5.72 -0.59 -16.06
C GLU A 79 5.31 -2.05 -15.75
N ALA A 80 6.25 -3.01 -15.77
CA ALA A 80 5.95 -4.39 -15.47
C ALA A 80 5.84 -4.60 -13.96
N MET A 81 4.61 -4.71 -13.49
CA MET A 81 4.31 -5.05 -12.10
C MET A 81 4.13 -6.56 -12.03
N PHE A 82 5.09 -7.25 -11.41
CA PHE A 82 4.94 -8.65 -11.03
C PHE A 82 4.17 -8.71 -9.73
N GLN A 83 3.06 -9.41 -9.74
CA GLN A 83 2.23 -9.59 -8.57
C GLN A 83 2.21 -11.06 -8.16
N ASN A 84 2.38 -11.31 -6.88
CA ASN A 84 2.12 -12.60 -6.27
C ASN A 84 0.69 -12.62 -5.76
N ARG A 85 -0.06 -13.62 -6.18
CA ARG A 85 -1.43 -13.89 -5.74
C ARG A 85 -1.41 -15.10 -4.82
N TYR A 86 -2.01 -14.95 -3.64
CA TYR A 86 -2.12 -16.00 -2.65
C TYR A 86 -3.60 -16.34 -2.46
N THR A 87 -3.97 -17.60 -2.65
CA THR A 87 -5.35 -18.10 -2.56
C THR A 87 -5.48 -19.10 -1.43
N ALA A 88 -6.49 -18.94 -0.56
CA ALA A 88 -6.83 -19.94 0.45
C ALA A 88 -7.56 -21.12 -0.20
N MET A 89 -6.96 -22.32 -0.16
CA MET A 89 -7.45 -23.52 -0.83
C MET A 89 -8.12 -24.46 0.16
N GLY A 90 -9.34 -24.90 -0.18
CA GLY A 90 -10.03 -25.97 0.57
C GLY A 90 -10.46 -25.63 1.99
N GLY A 91 -10.53 -24.36 2.35
CA GLY A 91 -10.96 -23.87 3.68
C GLY A 91 -10.27 -22.56 4.05
N ASN A 92 -10.50 -22.12 5.29
CA ASN A 92 -9.94 -20.87 5.79
C ASN A 92 -8.43 -20.94 5.88
N GLY A 93 -7.77 -19.84 5.50
CA GLY A 93 -6.32 -19.66 5.52
C GLY A 93 -5.89 -18.40 6.25
N MET A 94 -4.60 -18.29 6.49
CA MET A 94 -3.98 -17.13 7.09
C MET A 94 -2.70 -16.80 6.34
N ILE A 95 -2.44 -15.52 6.12
CA ILE A 95 -1.21 -15.03 5.51
C ILE A 95 -0.76 -13.75 6.19
N ALA A 96 0.55 -13.58 6.35
CA ALA A 96 1.13 -12.41 6.98
C ALA A 96 2.11 -11.70 6.05
N PHE A 97 2.05 -10.37 6.07
CA PHE A 97 2.94 -9.48 5.34
C PHE A 97 3.63 -8.54 6.32
N ALA A 98 4.96 -8.59 6.36
CA ALA A 98 5.75 -7.75 7.25
C ALA A 98 6.25 -6.51 6.53
N SER A 99 6.31 -5.41 7.28
CA SER A 99 6.96 -4.19 6.80
C SER A 99 8.45 -4.43 6.53
N SER A 100 8.96 -3.80 5.49
CA SER A 100 10.35 -3.90 5.06
C SER A 100 11.29 -2.98 5.85
N PHE A 101 10.74 -2.03 6.60
CA PHE A 101 11.47 -1.01 7.35
C PHE A 101 10.71 -0.60 8.62
N PRO A 102 11.38 0.03 9.59
CA PRO A 102 10.73 0.59 10.78
C PRO A 102 9.72 1.66 10.41
N GLY A 103 8.46 1.49 10.89
CA GLY A 103 7.41 2.44 10.55
C GLY A 103 6.01 1.96 10.88
N GLN A 104 5.07 2.19 9.97
CA GLN A 104 3.66 1.90 10.20
C GLN A 104 3.06 1.12 9.03
N ILE A 105 2.11 0.24 9.34
CA ILE A 105 1.19 -0.33 8.36
C ILE A 105 -0.16 0.37 8.54
N LEU A 106 -0.67 0.96 7.46
CA LEU A 106 -2.00 1.56 7.40
C LEU A 106 -2.94 0.71 6.56
N ALA A 107 -4.08 0.32 7.15
CA ALA A 107 -5.16 -0.32 6.41
C ALA A 107 -6.08 0.75 5.80
N ARG A 108 -6.40 0.59 4.51
CA ARG A 108 -7.29 1.49 3.77
C ARG A 108 -8.31 0.69 2.97
N GLN A 109 -9.59 0.96 3.21
CA GLN A 109 -10.67 0.44 2.38
C GLN A 109 -10.70 1.21 1.07
N ILE A 110 -10.50 0.52 -0.04
CA ILE A 110 -10.70 1.06 -1.39
C ILE A 110 -12.14 0.77 -1.79
N VAL A 111 -12.84 1.78 -2.26
CA VAL A 111 -14.25 1.66 -2.70
C VAL A 111 -14.40 2.15 -4.14
N PRO A 112 -15.38 1.63 -4.91
CA PRO A 112 -15.62 2.05 -6.28
C PRO A 112 -15.82 3.57 -6.40
N GLY A 113 -15.14 4.20 -7.35
CA GLY A 113 -15.21 5.65 -7.58
C GLY A 113 -14.28 6.49 -6.72
N GLN A 114 -13.57 5.89 -5.76
CA GLN A 114 -12.51 6.54 -5.01
C GLN A 114 -11.16 5.94 -5.38
N GLU A 115 -10.16 6.78 -5.47
CA GLU A 115 -8.80 6.39 -5.79
C GLU A 115 -7.86 6.85 -4.68
N LEU A 116 -6.90 6.02 -4.34
CA LEU A 116 -5.79 6.37 -3.46
C LEU A 116 -4.50 6.32 -4.27
N ILE A 117 -3.74 7.40 -4.23
CA ILE A 117 -2.46 7.53 -4.91
C ILE A 117 -1.37 7.35 -3.86
N VAL A 118 -0.50 6.36 -4.05
CA VAL A 118 0.50 5.94 -3.06
C VAL A 118 1.87 5.89 -3.72
N GLN A 119 2.91 6.26 -3.00
CA GLN A 119 4.28 6.02 -3.46
C GLN A 119 4.49 4.53 -3.72
N LYS A 120 5.19 4.16 -4.80
CA LYS A 120 5.37 2.75 -5.22
C LYS A 120 5.87 1.84 -4.09
N THR A 121 6.80 2.32 -3.27
CA THR A 121 7.34 1.58 -2.12
C THR A 121 6.36 1.44 -0.95
N GLY A 122 5.27 2.20 -0.96
CA GLY A 122 4.26 2.18 0.09
C GLY A 122 3.17 1.11 -0.06
N PHE A 123 3.12 0.35 -1.17
CA PHE A 123 2.16 -0.74 -1.31
C PHE A 123 2.71 -2.03 -0.71
N LEU A 124 2.02 -2.58 0.28
CA LEU A 124 2.40 -3.83 0.94
C LEU A 124 1.61 -5.03 0.42
N ALA A 125 0.28 -4.98 0.53
CA ALA A 125 -0.62 -6.03 0.06
C ALA A 125 -2.05 -5.51 -0.09
N SER A 126 -2.90 -6.25 -0.82
CA SER A 126 -4.33 -5.95 -0.91
C SER A 126 -5.17 -7.20 -1.19
N GLU A 127 -6.49 -7.10 -0.99
CA GLU A 127 -7.45 -8.03 -1.57
C GLU A 127 -7.41 -7.97 -3.10
N ALA A 128 -7.82 -9.07 -3.75
CA ALA A 128 -7.79 -9.22 -5.21
C ALA A 128 -8.70 -8.23 -5.97
N GLY A 129 -9.66 -7.61 -5.28
CA GLY A 129 -10.54 -6.59 -5.85
C GLY A 129 -9.90 -5.21 -6.02
N VAL A 130 -8.69 -5.01 -5.47
CA VAL A 130 -7.91 -3.77 -5.62
C VAL A 130 -6.99 -3.89 -6.82
N SER A 131 -7.05 -2.91 -7.70
CA SER A 131 -6.20 -2.79 -8.89
C SER A 131 -5.13 -1.73 -8.69
N LEU A 132 -3.90 -2.04 -9.12
CA LEU A 132 -2.76 -1.14 -9.10
C LEU A 132 -2.39 -0.72 -10.51
N SER A 133 -2.11 0.57 -10.69
CA SER A 133 -1.60 1.13 -11.95
C SER A 133 -0.63 2.30 -11.66
N VAL A 134 0.25 2.60 -12.59
CA VAL A 134 1.10 3.80 -12.48
C VAL A 134 0.22 5.04 -12.66
N TYR A 135 0.26 5.94 -11.67
CA TYR A 135 -0.41 7.23 -11.74
C TYR A 135 0.52 8.32 -12.27
N PHE A 136 1.75 8.37 -11.76
CA PHE A 136 2.73 9.39 -12.10
C PHE A 136 4.13 8.78 -12.04
N GLN A 137 4.98 9.12 -13.02
CA GLN A 137 6.37 8.72 -13.01
C GLN A 137 7.24 9.87 -13.53
N LYS A 138 8.24 10.27 -12.74
CA LYS A 138 9.26 11.25 -13.15
C LYS A 138 10.65 10.69 -12.86
N LYS A 139 11.48 10.57 -13.88
CA LYS A 139 12.89 10.22 -13.74
C LYS A 139 13.63 11.42 -13.16
N LEU A 140 14.00 11.33 -11.92
CA LEU A 140 14.86 12.27 -11.22
C LEU A 140 16.26 11.67 -11.26
N GLY A 141 17.27 12.34 -11.82
CA GLY A 141 18.65 11.90 -12.03
C GLY A 141 19.19 10.63 -11.36
N ALA A 142 20.27 10.09 -11.81
CA ALA A 142 20.87 8.85 -11.30
C ALA A 142 21.37 9.03 -9.86
N GLY A 143 20.56 8.74 -8.89
CA GLY A 143 20.91 8.86 -7.45
C GLY A 143 19.70 8.99 -6.54
N PHE A 144 18.57 9.38 -7.10
CA PHE A 144 17.31 9.46 -6.36
C PHE A 144 16.48 8.18 -6.57
N PHE A 145 15.92 7.60 -5.52
CA PHE A 145 15.01 6.44 -5.55
C PHE A 145 15.56 5.20 -6.28
N GLY A 146 16.84 4.86 -6.08
CA GLY A 146 17.43 3.65 -6.65
C GLY A 146 17.48 3.62 -8.19
N GLY A 147 17.40 4.78 -8.87
CA GLY A 147 17.45 4.89 -10.33
C GLY A 147 16.10 4.73 -11.05
N GLU A 148 15.03 4.30 -10.38
CA GLU A 148 13.68 4.20 -10.97
C GLU A 148 12.96 5.54 -11.06
N GLY A 149 13.38 6.53 -10.26
CA GLY A 149 12.76 7.85 -10.14
C GLY A 149 11.58 7.86 -9.16
N PHE A 150 10.89 8.99 -9.08
CA PHE A 150 9.70 9.16 -8.27
C PHE A 150 8.49 8.55 -8.99
N ILE A 151 7.89 7.53 -8.39
CA ILE A 151 6.76 6.79 -8.96
C ILE A 151 5.62 6.77 -7.94
N MET A 152 4.45 7.26 -8.38
CA MET A 152 3.19 7.13 -7.64
C MET A 152 2.31 6.09 -8.32
N GLN A 153 1.70 5.21 -7.55
CA GLN A 153 0.76 4.19 -7.98
C GLN A 153 -0.66 4.58 -7.58
N ARG A 154 -1.61 4.25 -8.44
CA ARG A 154 -3.03 4.40 -8.19
C ARG A 154 -3.60 3.08 -7.71
N LEU A 155 -4.27 3.10 -6.57
CA LEU A 155 -5.11 2.02 -6.08
C LEU A 155 -6.57 2.38 -6.37
N SER A 156 -7.30 1.47 -6.98
CA SER A 156 -8.71 1.62 -7.33
C SER A 156 -9.43 0.27 -7.26
N GLY A 157 -10.76 0.25 -7.34
CA GLY A 157 -11.54 -0.97 -7.28
C GLY A 157 -12.31 -1.11 -5.98
N ASN A 158 -12.35 -2.33 -5.40
CA ASN A 158 -13.06 -2.61 -4.15
C ASN A 158 -12.31 -3.64 -3.32
N GLY A 159 -11.97 -3.30 -2.09
CA GLY A 159 -11.29 -4.21 -1.16
C GLY A 159 -10.37 -3.47 -0.18
N MET A 160 -9.82 -4.23 0.75
CA MET A 160 -8.84 -3.72 1.72
C MET A 160 -7.44 -3.66 1.08
N ALA A 161 -6.74 -2.55 1.27
CA ALA A 161 -5.34 -2.38 0.93
C ALA A 161 -4.53 -2.08 2.21
N PHE A 162 -3.33 -2.64 2.29
CA PHE A 162 -2.37 -2.41 3.35
C PHE A 162 -1.16 -1.68 2.77
N LEU A 163 -0.81 -0.58 3.43
CA LEU A 163 0.25 0.31 3.01
C LEU A 163 1.33 0.32 4.09
N GLU A 164 2.60 0.30 3.69
CA GLU A 164 3.73 0.44 4.60
C GLU A 164 4.44 1.79 4.37
N PHE A 165 4.75 2.48 5.44
CA PHE A 165 5.49 3.74 5.40
C PHE A 165 6.54 3.75 6.48
N ASP A 166 7.74 4.20 6.15
CA ASP A 166 8.82 4.38 7.11
C ASP A 166 8.54 5.57 8.04
N GLY A 167 8.89 5.39 9.30
CA GLY A 167 8.66 6.39 10.34
C GLY A 167 7.20 6.67 10.64
N HIS A 168 6.88 7.92 10.91
CA HIS A 168 5.56 8.40 11.33
C HIS A 168 4.85 9.13 10.18
N VAL A 169 3.57 8.77 9.96
CA VAL A 169 2.72 9.41 8.94
C VAL A 169 1.97 10.58 9.55
N VAL A 170 2.09 11.76 8.94
CA VAL A 170 1.30 12.95 9.25
C VAL A 170 0.30 13.19 8.13
N GLN A 171 -0.96 13.38 8.49
CA GLN A 171 -2.04 13.62 7.53
C GLN A 171 -2.46 15.09 7.55
N TYR A 172 -2.71 15.64 6.36
CA TYR A 172 -3.25 16.99 6.15
C TYR A 172 -4.52 16.92 5.32
N ASP A 173 -5.57 17.59 5.82
CA ASP A 173 -6.83 17.76 5.09
C ASP A 173 -6.80 19.10 4.36
N LEU A 174 -6.57 19.06 3.05
CA LEU A 174 -6.47 20.25 2.20
C LEU A 174 -7.85 20.69 1.73
N GLN A 175 -8.17 21.96 1.92
CA GLN A 175 -9.37 22.56 1.37
C GLN A 175 -9.23 22.81 -0.13
N PRO A 176 -10.33 22.94 -0.91
CA PRO A 176 -10.26 23.28 -2.32
C PRO A 176 -9.37 24.50 -2.60
N GLY A 177 -8.37 24.32 -3.48
CA GLY A 177 -7.39 25.35 -3.81
C GLY A 177 -6.24 25.51 -2.83
N GLN A 178 -6.25 24.83 -1.68
CA GLN A 178 -5.13 24.82 -0.77
C GLN A 178 -3.98 23.95 -1.31
N GLN A 179 -2.76 24.38 -1.06
CA GLN A 179 -1.53 23.69 -1.52
C GLN A 179 -0.58 23.50 -0.33
N ILE A 180 0.20 22.44 -0.40
CA ILE A 180 1.33 22.17 0.46
C ILE A 180 2.54 21.82 -0.41
N VAL A 181 3.71 22.33 -0.06
CA VAL A 181 4.97 21.97 -0.71
C VAL A 181 5.64 20.90 0.14
N VAL A 182 5.97 19.76 -0.49
CA VAL A 182 6.55 18.59 0.17
C VAL A 182 7.70 18.09 -0.68
N ASP A 183 8.82 17.75 -0.05
CA ASP A 183 9.86 16.99 -0.75
C ASP A 183 9.31 15.64 -1.25
N THR A 184 9.71 15.23 -2.45
CA THR A 184 9.17 14.01 -3.10
C THR A 184 9.42 12.75 -2.29
N GLY A 185 10.49 12.69 -1.48
CA GLY A 185 10.80 11.57 -0.61
C GLY A 185 9.84 11.43 0.58
N TYR A 186 9.12 12.48 0.94
CA TYR A 186 8.19 12.51 2.08
C TYR A 186 6.72 12.41 1.69
N LEU A 187 6.38 12.46 0.40
CA LEU A 187 5.00 12.24 -0.06
C LEU A 187 4.67 10.75 -0.05
N ALA A 188 4.01 10.28 0.99
CA ALA A 188 3.64 8.88 1.16
C ALA A 188 2.40 8.48 0.33
N ALA A 189 1.32 9.25 0.45
CA ALA A 189 0.07 9.02 -0.27
C ALA A 189 -0.76 10.31 -0.39
N MET A 190 -1.72 10.31 -1.31
CA MET A 190 -2.74 11.35 -1.44
C MET A 190 -4.05 10.76 -1.97
N GLU A 191 -5.17 11.39 -1.64
CA GLU A 191 -6.46 11.04 -2.23
C GLU A 191 -6.50 11.38 -3.72
N GLY A 192 -7.27 10.64 -4.52
CA GLY A 192 -7.42 10.87 -5.96
C GLY A 192 -8.00 12.24 -6.34
N SER A 193 -8.59 12.96 -5.38
CA SER A 193 -9.05 14.36 -5.53
C SER A 193 -7.91 15.38 -5.51
N CYS A 194 -6.73 14.99 -5.03
CA CYS A 194 -5.53 15.83 -5.04
C CYS A 194 -4.78 15.72 -6.36
N SER A 195 -4.03 16.75 -6.71
CA SER A 195 -3.11 16.75 -7.83
C SER A 195 -1.68 17.03 -7.37
N ILE A 196 -0.70 16.51 -8.09
CA ILE A 196 0.72 16.71 -7.81
C ILE A 196 1.41 17.42 -8.97
N GLU A 197 2.24 18.40 -8.63
CA GLU A 197 3.18 19.02 -9.54
C GLU A 197 4.59 18.90 -8.95
N VAL A 198 5.53 18.37 -9.73
CA VAL A 198 6.93 18.22 -9.30
C VAL A 198 7.78 19.33 -9.90
N GLN A 199 8.32 20.17 -9.05
CA GLN A 199 9.20 21.27 -9.40
C GLN A 199 10.62 21.01 -8.90
N THR A 200 11.63 21.44 -9.65
CA THR A 200 13.02 21.45 -9.19
C THR A 200 13.30 22.73 -8.42
N VAL A 201 14.04 22.63 -7.31
CA VAL A 201 14.45 23.80 -6.54
C VAL A 201 15.32 24.70 -7.41
N PRO A 202 15.00 26.00 -7.56
CA PRO A 202 15.77 26.90 -8.39
C PRO A 202 17.19 27.16 -7.85
N GLY A 203 18.16 27.10 -8.74
CA GLY A 203 19.54 27.47 -8.46
C GLY A 203 20.50 26.30 -8.27
N LEU A 204 21.58 26.29 -9.04
CA LEU A 204 22.60 25.23 -9.04
C LEU A 204 23.19 24.99 -7.63
N LYS A 205 23.36 26.06 -6.86
CA LYS A 205 23.89 25.98 -5.47
C LYS A 205 22.92 25.25 -4.54
N ASN A 206 21.62 25.52 -4.65
CA ASN A 206 20.59 24.87 -3.82
C ASN A 206 20.45 23.39 -4.20
N MET A 207 20.51 23.08 -5.49
CA MET A 207 20.42 21.71 -6.00
C MET A 207 21.64 20.83 -5.61
N VAL A 208 22.84 21.42 -5.50
CA VAL A 208 24.09 20.68 -5.19
C VAL A 208 24.35 20.60 -3.68
N PHE A 209 24.03 21.64 -2.93
CA PHE A 209 24.37 21.77 -1.51
C PHE A 209 23.16 21.78 -0.58
N GLY A 210 21.95 22.01 -1.08
CA GLY A 210 20.73 21.96 -0.29
C GLY A 210 20.21 20.55 -0.05
N GLY A 211 20.60 19.59 -0.89
CA GLY A 211 20.13 18.19 -0.78
C GLY A 211 18.71 17.97 -1.27
N GLU A 212 18.09 18.99 -1.93
CA GLU A 212 16.69 18.95 -2.41
C GLU A 212 16.60 19.11 -3.94
#